data_fa574b8a53ca99465ac112fd847bf3b0
#
_entry.id   fa574b8a53ca99465ac112fd847bf3b0
#
_cell.length_a   1.000
_cell.length_b   1.000
_cell.length_c   1.000
_cell.angle_alpha   90.00
_cell.angle_beta   90.00
_cell.angle_gamma   90.00
#
_symmetry.space_group_name_H-M   'P 1'
#
loop_
_entity.id
_entity.type
_entity.pdbx_description
1 polymer ?
#
loop_
_entity_poly.entity_id
_entity_poly.type
_entity_poly.pdbx_seq_one_letter_code
_entity_poly.pdbx_strand_id
1 'polypeptide(L)'
;SSAASDVYKRQAGKRTVNRKSFNFLIVTRIMLSNLKKYQLILASNSPRRKELMSGLGVEYVVRTLPDVDESYPETLVGAAIPEYISRKKADAYRSMMKPGELLITADTIVWLEGKVLGKPEGREGAVEMLRALSGKSHQVFTGVCLTTTEWQKSFTAASDVLFDVLSEDEIQYYVDRYQPMDKAGAYGVQEWIGYIGVKSISGSFYNIMGLPIQKLYGELKKL
;
A
#
# COMPACT_ATOMS: atom_id res chain seq x y z
N SER A 1 -11.50 51.50 18.23
CA SER A 1 -10.72 50.73 17.28
C SER A 1 -11.41 49.43 16.92
N SER A 2 -12.50 49.55 16.18
CA SER A 2 -13.35 48.39 15.82
C SER A 2 -13.10 47.83 14.40
N ALA A 3 -12.09 48.29 13.71
CA ALA A 3 -11.81 47.87 12.31
C ALA A 3 -10.95 46.60 12.16
N ALA A 4 -10.19 46.19 13.18
CA ALA A 4 -9.36 44.99 13.13
C ALA A 4 -10.13 43.70 13.41
N SER A 5 -11.27 43.77 14.09
CA SER A 5 -12.13 42.62 14.41
C SER A 5 -12.95 42.11 13.22
N ASP A 6 -13.28 42.99 12.26
CA ASP A 6 -14.12 42.64 11.11
C ASP A 6 -13.35 41.97 9.95
N VAL A 7 -12.02 42.18 9.87
CA VAL A 7 -11.18 41.52 8.89
C VAL A 7 -10.99 40.03 9.23
N TYR A 8 -10.89 39.69 10.50
CA TYR A 8 -10.74 38.28 10.96
C TYR A 8 -12.01 37.46 10.82
N LYS A 9 -13.19 38.07 10.95
CA LYS A 9 -14.48 37.37 10.80
C LYS A 9 -14.88 37.08 9.37
N ARG A 10 -14.31 37.75 8.38
CA ARG A 10 -14.56 37.50 6.95
C ARG A 10 -13.67 36.39 6.34
N GLN A 11 -12.61 35.94 7.01
CA GLN A 11 -11.76 34.85 6.55
C GLN A 11 -12.23 33.47 7.01
N ALA A 12 -13.16 33.36 7.95
CA ALA A 12 -13.66 32.07 8.44
C ALA A 12 -14.82 31.47 7.64
N GLY A 13 -15.26 32.10 6.55
CA GLY A 13 -16.50 31.76 5.84
C GLY A 13 -16.38 31.25 4.39
N LYS A 14 -15.18 31.07 3.83
CA LYS A 14 -15.02 30.48 2.47
C LYS A 14 -14.05 29.32 2.53
N ARG A 15 -14.54 28.11 2.79
CA ARG A 15 -13.92 26.90 2.25
C ARG A 15 -13.98 27.01 0.72
N THR A 16 -12.96 27.60 0.11
CA THR A 16 -12.71 27.49 -1.32
C THR A 16 -12.35 26.03 -1.58
N VAL A 17 -13.35 25.23 -1.93
CA VAL A 17 -13.11 23.93 -2.53
C VAL A 17 -12.23 24.20 -3.75
N ASN A 18 -10.97 23.76 -3.66
CA ASN A 18 -9.96 24.02 -4.68
C ASN A 18 -10.50 23.47 -6.02
N ARG A 19 -10.68 24.32 -7.02
CA ARG A 19 -11.25 23.96 -8.35
C ARG A 19 -10.52 22.76 -8.98
N LYS A 20 -9.24 22.58 -8.67
CA LYS A 20 -8.44 21.42 -9.09
C LYS A 20 -8.89 20.13 -8.41
N SER A 21 -9.21 20.14 -7.13
CA SER A 21 -9.74 18.98 -6.38
C SER A 21 -11.14 18.62 -6.83
N PHE A 22 -11.98 19.61 -7.16
CA PHE A 22 -13.33 19.40 -7.66
C PHE A 22 -13.34 18.76 -9.06
N ASN A 23 -12.48 19.24 -9.98
CA ASN A 23 -12.34 18.65 -11.31
C ASN A 23 -11.74 17.23 -11.25
N PHE A 24 -10.80 16.96 -10.33
CA PHE A 24 -10.20 15.64 -10.17
C PHE A 24 -11.25 14.59 -9.74
N LEU A 25 -12.09 14.90 -8.76
CA LEU A 25 -13.19 14.02 -8.31
C LEU A 25 -14.22 13.77 -9.40
N ILE A 26 -14.55 14.78 -10.23
CA ILE A 26 -15.51 14.61 -11.33
C ILE A 26 -14.95 13.68 -12.39
N VAL A 27 -13.70 13.85 -12.80
CA VAL A 27 -13.04 13.01 -13.83
C VAL A 27 -12.97 11.55 -13.38
N THR A 28 -12.59 11.29 -12.13
CA THR A 28 -12.51 9.92 -11.61
C THR A 28 -13.89 9.28 -11.48
N ARG A 29 -14.92 10.04 -11.09
CA ARG A 29 -16.32 9.57 -11.09
C ARG A 29 -16.84 9.17 -12.47
N ILE A 30 -16.30 9.73 -13.54
CA ILE A 30 -16.65 9.35 -14.93
C ILE A 30 -15.88 8.08 -15.32
N MET A 31 -14.59 8.01 -15.03
CA MET A 31 -13.70 6.91 -15.46
C MET A 31 -13.99 5.57 -14.78
N LEU A 32 -14.46 5.59 -13.52
CA LEU A 32 -14.84 4.41 -12.73
C LEU A 32 -16.33 4.44 -12.36
N SER A 33 -17.19 4.90 -13.31
CA SER A 33 -18.64 4.99 -13.08
C SER A 33 -19.31 3.64 -12.81
N ASN A 34 -18.71 2.55 -13.28
CA ASN A 34 -19.10 1.17 -12.99
C ASN A 34 -19.00 0.81 -11.51
N LEU A 35 -18.21 1.53 -10.72
CA LEU A 35 -18.07 1.31 -9.29
C LEU A 35 -19.18 1.96 -8.45
N LYS A 36 -20.06 2.76 -9.03
CA LYS A 36 -21.18 3.41 -8.30
C LYS A 36 -22.12 2.42 -7.61
N LYS A 37 -22.18 1.18 -8.12
CA LYS A 37 -22.96 0.09 -7.54
C LYS A 37 -22.30 -0.53 -6.29
N TYR A 38 -21.03 -0.17 -6.00
CA TYR A 38 -20.27 -0.70 -4.87
C TYR A 38 -19.91 0.38 -3.85
N GLN A 39 -19.96 0.01 -2.58
CA GLN A 39 -19.22 0.67 -1.52
C GLN A 39 -17.83 0.04 -1.43
N LEU A 40 -16.79 0.79 -1.79
CA LEU A 40 -15.42 0.32 -1.70
C LEU A 40 -14.95 0.27 -0.24
N ILE A 41 -14.35 -0.85 0.16
CA ILE A 41 -13.81 -1.05 1.50
C ILE A 41 -12.34 -1.44 1.39
N LEU A 42 -11.46 -0.63 1.95
CA LEU A 42 -10.05 -0.96 2.08
C LEU A 42 -9.80 -1.64 3.44
N ALA A 43 -9.46 -2.91 3.41
CA ALA A 43 -9.14 -3.70 4.61
C ALA A 43 -7.65 -3.56 4.96
N SER A 44 -7.20 -2.35 5.28
CA SER A 44 -5.79 -2.12 5.60
C SER A 44 -5.60 -0.91 6.50
N ASN A 45 -4.75 -1.07 7.53
CA ASN A 45 -4.27 0.04 8.37
C ASN A 45 -3.05 0.75 7.79
N SER A 46 -2.41 0.20 6.74
CA SER A 46 -1.21 0.78 6.13
C SER A 46 -1.45 2.21 5.63
N PRO A 47 -0.71 3.22 6.14
CA PRO A 47 -0.83 4.60 5.68
C PRO A 47 -0.54 4.72 4.18
N ARG A 48 0.44 3.97 3.68
CA ARG A 48 0.84 3.94 2.27
C ARG A 48 -0.29 3.45 1.35
N ARG A 49 -0.99 2.38 1.74
CA ARG A 49 -2.15 1.88 0.97
C ARG A 49 -3.31 2.86 0.96
N LYS A 50 -3.57 3.53 2.10
CA LYS A 50 -4.59 4.59 2.20
C LYS A 50 -4.25 5.77 1.28
N GLU A 51 -2.99 6.21 1.28
CA GLU A 51 -2.50 7.26 0.39
C GLU A 51 -2.70 6.90 -1.08
N LEU A 52 -2.29 5.70 -1.49
CA LEU A 52 -2.44 5.22 -2.86
C LEU A 52 -3.90 5.09 -3.29
N MET A 53 -4.78 4.59 -2.42
CA MET A 53 -6.22 4.54 -2.69
C MET A 53 -6.82 5.94 -2.83
N SER A 54 -6.43 6.87 -1.97
CA SER A 54 -6.86 8.28 -2.06
C SER A 54 -6.39 8.93 -3.37
N GLY A 55 -5.20 8.57 -3.82
CA GLY A 55 -4.64 9.02 -5.11
C GLY A 55 -5.45 8.58 -6.34
N LEU A 56 -6.23 7.50 -6.25
CA LEU A 56 -7.18 7.11 -7.31
C LEU A 56 -8.40 8.05 -7.40
N GLY A 57 -8.67 8.87 -6.39
CA GLY A 57 -9.85 9.75 -6.34
C GLY A 57 -11.18 9.02 -6.22
N VAL A 58 -11.18 7.77 -5.76
CA VAL A 58 -12.40 7.01 -5.44
C VAL A 58 -12.76 7.17 -3.97
N GLU A 59 -14.05 7.20 -3.68
CA GLU A 59 -14.54 7.18 -2.31
C GLU A 59 -14.41 5.74 -1.76
N TYR A 60 -13.85 5.58 -0.59
CA TYR A 60 -13.72 4.28 0.08
C TYR A 60 -13.82 4.43 1.61
N VAL A 61 -14.15 3.33 2.27
CA VAL A 61 -14.17 3.23 3.72
C VAL A 61 -13.03 2.32 4.18
N VAL A 62 -12.37 2.66 5.27
CA VAL A 62 -11.40 1.76 5.91
C VAL A 62 -12.12 0.89 6.92
N ARG A 63 -11.98 -0.43 6.79
CA ARG A 63 -12.48 -1.42 7.76
C ARG A 63 -11.39 -2.42 8.04
N THR A 64 -10.97 -2.55 9.28
CA THR A 64 -9.90 -3.46 9.67
C THR A 64 -10.37 -4.41 10.76
N LEU A 65 -9.85 -5.63 10.73
CA LEU A 65 -9.98 -6.62 11.79
C LEU A 65 -8.63 -6.72 12.53
N PRO A 66 -8.64 -6.88 13.85
CA PRO A 66 -7.43 -7.26 14.57
C PRO A 66 -7.04 -8.70 14.22
N ASP A 67 -5.78 -9.02 14.39
CA ASP A 67 -5.22 -10.37 14.45
C ASP A 67 -5.65 -11.33 13.33
N VAL A 68 -5.75 -10.81 12.09
CA VAL A 68 -5.98 -11.67 10.94
C VAL A 68 -4.74 -12.53 10.72
N ASP A 69 -4.93 -13.85 10.68
CA ASP A 69 -3.86 -14.80 10.47
C ASP A 69 -3.22 -14.62 9.07
N GLU A 70 -1.95 -14.29 9.05
CA GLU A 70 -1.12 -14.09 7.85
C GLU A 70 -0.21 -15.31 7.56
N SER A 71 -0.41 -16.44 8.23
CA SER A 71 0.33 -17.68 7.96
C SER A 71 -0.01 -18.23 6.57
N TYR A 72 0.95 -18.89 5.95
CA TYR A 72 0.82 -19.51 4.62
C TYR A 72 1.54 -20.86 4.58
N PRO A 73 1.14 -21.79 3.69
CA PRO A 73 1.81 -23.07 3.50
C PRO A 73 3.26 -22.89 3.04
N GLU A 74 4.20 -23.63 3.64
CA GLU A 74 5.63 -23.58 3.29
C GLU A 74 5.93 -23.97 1.82
N THR A 75 5.00 -24.65 1.17
CA THR A 75 5.09 -25.01 -0.25
C THR A 75 4.91 -23.84 -1.20
N LEU A 76 4.38 -22.70 -0.72
CA LEU A 76 4.21 -21.50 -1.54
C LEU A 76 5.53 -20.75 -1.68
N VAL A 77 5.77 -20.23 -2.89
CA VAL A 77 6.99 -19.46 -3.22
C VAL A 77 6.64 -18.16 -3.95
N GLY A 78 7.46 -17.14 -3.71
CA GLY A 78 7.41 -15.88 -4.45
C GLY A 78 6.03 -15.24 -4.48
N ALA A 79 5.53 -14.96 -5.67
CA ALA A 79 4.26 -14.26 -5.90
C ALA A 79 3.01 -14.95 -5.33
N ALA A 80 3.05 -16.28 -5.18
CA ALA A 80 1.92 -17.05 -4.64
C ALA A 80 1.66 -16.76 -3.17
N ILE A 81 2.68 -16.37 -2.41
CA ILE A 81 2.57 -16.09 -0.97
C ILE A 81 1.66 -14.90 -0.70
N PRO A 82 1.94 -13.66 -1.19
CA PRO A 82 1.10 -12.50 -0.89
C PRO A 82 -0.28 -12.61 -1.55
N GLU A 83 -0.41 -13.34 -2.66
CA GLU A 83 -1.73 -13.62 -3.24
C GLU A 83 -2.57 -14.47 -2.29
N TYR A 84 -2.01 -15.55 -1.77
CA TYR A 84 -2.65 -16.43 -0.79
C TYR A 84 -3.05 -15.64 0.47
N ILE A 85 -2.13 -14.88 1.05
CA ILE A 85 -2.38 -14.09 2.26
C ILE A 85 -3.48 -13.05 2.01
N SER A 86 -3.47 -12.36 0.85
CA SER A 86 -4.51 -11.39 0.52
C SER A 86 -5.90 -12.01 0.44
N ARG A 87 -6.01 -13.24 -0.09
CA ARG A 87 -7.28 -14.01 -0.12
C ARG A 87 -7.69 -14.43 1.28
N LYS A 88 -6.77 -14.98 2.07
CA LYS A 88 -7.02 -15.38 3.47
C LYS A 88 -7.50 -14.19 4.30
N LYS A 89 -6.89 -13.02 4.14
CA LYS A 89 -7.39 -11.77 4.73
C LYS A 89 -8.83 -11.47 4.30
N ALA A 90 -9.15 -11.59 3.02
CA ALA A 90 -10.50 -11.32 2.52
C ALA A 90 -11.54 -12.29 3.11
N ASP A 91 -11.18 -13.57 3.25
CA ASP A 91 -12.06 -14.59 3.80
C ASP A 91 -12.44 -14.31 5.26
N ALA A 92 -11.55 -13.69 6.05
CA ALA A 92 -11.85 -13.27 7.42
C ALA A 92 -12.99 -12.22 7.51
N TYR A 93 -13.26 -11.49 6.43
CA TYR A 93 -14.34 -10.48 6.38
C TYR A 93 -15.66 -11.01 5.84
N ARG A 94 -15.70 -12.21 5.25
CA ARG A 94 -16.89 -12.73 4.53
C ARG A 94 -18.18 -12.68 5.33
N SER A 95 -18.13 -13.06 6.61
CA SER A 95 -19.32 -13.14 7.46
C SER A 95 -19.94 -11.77 7.79
N MET A 96 -19.18 -10.69 7.61
CA MET A 96 -19.63 -9.32 7.90
C MET A 96 -19.80 -8.45 6.66
N MET A 97 -19.61 -9.03 5.47
CA MET A 97 -19.84 -8.33 4.21
C MET A 97 -21.32 -8.18 3.91
N LYS A 98 -21.68 -7.02 3.36
CA LYS A 98 -23.04 -6.70 2.93
C LYS A 98 -23.12 -6.70 1.40
N PRO A 99 -24.32 -6.98 0.82
CA PRO A 99 -24.55 -6.78 -0.60
C PRO A 99 -24.17 -5.35 -1.03
N GLY A 100 -23.52 -5.24 -2.18
CA GLY A 100 -23.04 -3.95 -2.68
C GLY A 100 -21.69 -3.48 -2.11
N GLU A 101 -21.05 -4.22 -1.20
CA GLU A 101 -19.69 -3.94 -0.76
C GLU A 101 -18.67 -4.60 -1.68
N LEU A 102 -17.58 -3.88 -1.99
CA LEU A 102 -16.39 -4.39 -2.67
C LEU A 102 -15.19 -4.22 -1.73
N LEU A 103 -14.77 -5.31 -1.14
CA LEU A 103 -13.63 -5.38 -0.23
C LEU A 103 -12.32 -5.50 -1.01
N ILE A 104 -11.33 -4.71 -0.62
CA ILE A 104 -9.97 -4.72 -1.16
C ILE A 104 -9.02 -5.08 -0.02
N THR A 105 -8.42 -6.26 -0.11
CA THR A 105 -7.33 -6.70 0.77
C THR A 105 -6.04 -6.76 -0.01
N ALA A 106 -4.90 -6.59 0.65
CA ALA A 106 -3.59 -6.71 0.04
C ALA A 106 -2.56 -7.22 1.03
N ASP A 107 -1.57 -7.92 0.50
CA ASP A 107 -0.36 -8.29 1.22
C ASP A 107 0.88 -8.02 0.40
N THR A 108 2.02 -7.76 1.06
CA THR A 108 3.28 -7.40 0.38
C THR A 108 4.43 -8.10 1.07
N ILE A 109 5.25 -8.78 0.28
CA ILE A 109 6.49 -9.39 0.73
C ILE A 109 7.68 -8.87 -0.06
N VAL A 110 8.84 -8.86 0.58
CA VAL A 110 10.15 -8.74 -0.07
C VAL A 110 10.73 -10.14 -0.19
N TRP A 111 11.22 -10.48 -1.38
CA TRP A 111 11.75 -11.79 -1.72
C TRP A 111 13.22 -11.67 -2.14
N LEU A 112 14.11 -12.24 -1.32
CA LEU A 112 15.55 -12.22 -1.56
C LEU A 112 16.09 -13.66 -1.56
N GLU A 113 16.74 -14.07 -2.65
CA GLU A 113 17.48 -15.35 -2.72
C GLU A 113 16.67 -16.56 -2.22
N GLY A 114 15.38 -16.64 -2.60
CA GLY A 114 14.51 -17.75 -2.22
C GLY A 114 13.87 -17.62 -0.83
N LYS A 115 14.01 -16.48 -0.16
CA LYS A 115 13.48 -16.24 1.19
C LYS A 115 12.57 -15.02 1.26
N VAL A 116 11.54 -15.10 2.10
CA VAL A 116 10.70 -13.95 2.45
C VAL A 116 11.40 -13.12 3.51
N LEU A 117 11.56 -11.83 3.24
CA LEU A 117 11.89 -10.83 4.25
C LEU A 117 10.58 -10.15 4.66
N GLY A 118 10.05 -10.57 5.80
CA GLY A 118 8.86 -9.98 6.40
C GLY A 118 9.14 -8.65 7.09
N LYS A 119 8.32 -8.27 8.06
CA LYS A 119 8.60 -7.15 8.96
C LYS A 119 9.72 -7.53 9.91
N PRO A 120 10.68 -6.64 10.19
CA PRO A 120 11.78 -6.94 11.08
C PRO A 120 11.33 -7.08 12.54
N GLU A 121 12.01 -7.95 13.28
CA GLU A 121 11.86 -8.06 14.73
C GLU A 121 12.80 -7.05 15.40
N GLY A 122 12.29 -5.85 15.61
CA GLY A 122 13.04 -4.79 16.26
C GLY A 122 14.14 -4.16 15.38
N ARG A 123 14.98 -3.35 16.06
CA ARG A 123 16.03 -2.55 15.42
C ARG A 123 17.11 -3.42 14.75
N GLU A 124 17.58 -4.40 15.47
CA GLU A 124 18.65 -5.31 15.01
C GLU A 124 18.20 -6.09 13.78
N GLY A 125 16.99 -6.63 13.80
CA GLY A 125 16.41 -7.33 12.65
C GLY A 125 16.27 -6.42 11.43
N ALA A 126 15.95 -5.13 11.62
CA ALA A 126 15.90 -4.15 10.52
C ALA A 126 17.30 -3.92 9.91
N VAL A 127 18.31 -3.77 10.76
CA VAL A 127 19.71 -3.60 10.32
C VAL A 127 20.19 -4.83 9.54
N GLU A 128 19.92 -6.03 10.02
CA GLU A 128 20.31 -7.28 9.35
C GLU A 128 19.61 -7.43 7.99
N MET A 129 18.32 -7.09 7.89
CA MET A 129 17.60 -7.11 6.62
C MET A 129 18.20 -6.15 5.60
N LEU A 130 18.54 -4.92 5.99
CA LEU A 130 19.14 -3.94 5.09
C LEU A 130 20.56 -4.34 4.66
N ARG A 131 21.37 -4.93 5.56
CA ARG A 131 22.67 -5.54 5.20
C ARG A 131 22.49 -6.65 4.16
N ALA A 132 21.47 -7.49 4.34
CA ALA A 132 21.21 -8.57 3.39
C ALA A 132 20.77 -8.07 2.01
N LEU A 133 20.07 -6.92 1.94
CA LEU A 133 19.61 -6.28 0.70
C LEU A 133 20.70 -5.45 0.01
N SER A 134 21.67 -4.93 0.77
CA SER A 134 22.75 -4.06 0.27
C SER A 134 23.50 -4.68 -0.89
N GLY A 135 23.64 -3.94 -2.00
CA GLY A 135 24.33 -4.36 -3.21
C GLY A 135 23.64 -5.47 -4.02
N LYS A 136 22.40 -5.84 -3.65
CA LYS A 136 21.70 -6.97 -4.28
C LYS A 136 20.42 -6.56 -5.00
N SER A 137 19.99 -7.41 -5.92
CA SER A 137 18.67 -7.38 -6.51
C SER A 137 17.71 -8.25 -5.69
N HIS A 138 16.53 -7.73 -5.44
CA HIS A 138 15.45 -8.44 -4.78
C HIS A 138 14.12 -8.16 -5.46
N GLN A 139 13.11 -8.97 -5.17
CA GLN A 139 11.76 -8.81 -5.71
C GLN A 139 10.79 -8.35 -4.62
N VAL A 140 9.85 -7.49 -5.02
CA VAL A 140 8.72 -7.12 -4.19
C VAL A 140 7.45 -7.62 -4.85
N PHE A 141 6.74 -8.50 -4.18
CA PHE A 141 5.45 -9.02 -4.62
C PHE A 141 4.34 -8.45 -3.76
N THR A 142 3.30 -7.92 -4.41
CA THR A 142 2.08 -7.53 -3.73
C THR A 142 0.90 -8.27 -4.32
N GLY A 143 0.26 -9.10 -3.51
CA GLY A 143 -1.03 -9.74 -3.80
C GLY A 143 -2.18 -8.83 -3.41
N VAL A 144 -3.20 -8.78 -4.24
CA VAL A 144 -4.44 -8.04 -4.00
C VAL A 144 -5.62 -8.97 -4.23
N CYS A 145 -6.62 -8.90 -3.36
CA CYS A 145 -7.87 -9.62 -3.52
C CYS A 145 -9.05 -8.65 -3.50
N LEU A 146 -9.90 -8.77 -4.51
CA LEU A 146 -11.19 -8.09 -4.65
C LEU A 146 -12.29 -9.08 -4.28
N THR A 147 -13.15 -8.73 -3.34
CA THR A 147 -14.18 -9.66 -2.84
C THR A 147 -15.51 -8.94 -2.70
N THR A 148 -16.55 -9.57 -3.20
CA THR A 148 -17.96 -9.23 -2.91
C THR A 148 -18.63 -10.41 -2.18
N THR A 149 -19.90 -10.32 -1.88
CA THR A 149 -20.68 -11.44 -1.36
C THR A 149 -20.82 -12.59 -2.36
N GLU A 150 -20.65 -12.30 -3.67
CA GLU A 150 -20.94 -13.25 -4.77
C GLU A 150 -19.68 -13.84 -5.38
N TRP A 151 -18.60 -13.05 -5.47
CA TRP A 151 -17.35 -13.45 -6.14
C TRP A 151 -16.12 -12.94 -5.44
N GLN A 152 -15.00 -13.57 -5.75
CA GLN A 152 -13.67 -13.18 -5.31
C GLN A 152 -12.68 -13.31 -6.48
N LYS A 153 -11.81 -12.32 -6.63
CA LYS A 153 -10.75 -12.29 -7.64
C LYS A 153 -9.47 -11.79 -7.01
N SER A 154 -8.38 -12.53 -7.19
CA SER A 154 -7.04 -12.12 -6.75
C SER A 154 -6.09 -11.92 -7.94
N PHE A 155 -5.06 -11.14 -7.71
CA PHE A 155 -3.96 -10.93 -8.64
C PHE A 155 -2.72 -10.47 -7.89
N THR A 156 -1.55 -10.68 -8.49
CA THR A 156 -0.27 -10.28 -7.92
C THR A 156 0.48 -9.36 -8.88
N ALA A 157 1.23 -8.40 -8.35
CA ALA A 157 2.21 -7.62 -9.08
C ALA A 157 3.60 -7.87 -8.53
N ALA A 158 4.59 -7.83 -9.42
CA ALA A 158 6.00 -7.98 -9.11
C ALA A 158 6.76 -6.70 -9.50
N SER A 159 7.79 -6.38 -8.75
CA SER A 159 8.78 -5.37 -9.10
C SER A 159 10.16 -5.84 -8.64
N ASP A 160 11.15 -5.73 -9.52
CA ASP A 160 12.54 -5.99 -9.18
C ASP A 160 13.18 -4.68 -8.71
N VAL A 161 13.93 -4.74 -7.62
CA VAL A 161 14.64 -3.59 -7.04
C VAL A 161 16.10 -3.95 -6.89
N LEU A 162 16.99 -3.15 -7.46
CA LEU A 162 18.42 -3.26 -7.26
C LEU A 162 18.88 -2.20 -6.28
N PHE A 163 19.43 -2.62 -5.15
CA PHE A 163 20.11 -1.73 -4.22
C PHE A 163 21.58 -1.51 -4.61
N ASP A 164 22.06 -0.32 -4.40
CA ASP A 164 23.49 -0.05 -4.36
C ASP A 164 24.08 -0.54 -3.02
N VAL A 165 25.39 -0.58 -2.91
CA VAL A 165 26.07 -0.95 -1.66
C VAL A 165 25.82 0.15 -0.63
N LEU A 166 25.17 -0.21 0.46
CA LEU A 166 24.92 0.66 1.61
C LEU A 166 26.06 0.52 2.62
N SER A 167 26.54 1.63 3.13
CA SER A 167 27.46 1.64 4.26
C SER A 167 26.73 1.32 5.58
N GLU A 168 27.48 0.89 6.57
CA GLU A 168 26.93 0.60 7.90
C GLU A 168 26.29 1.86 8.53
N ASP A 169 26.93 3.02 8.39
CA ASP A 169 26.42 4.29 8.90
C ASP A 169 25.09 4.70 8.24
N GLU A 170 24.92 4.45 6.95
CA GLU A 170 23.67 4.71 6.23
C GLU A 170 22.55 3.80 6.71
N ILE A 171 22.85 2.51 6.94
CA ILE A 171 21.89 1.55 7.47
C ILE A 171 21.45 1.94 8.87
N GLN A 172 22.39 2.22 9.75
CA GLN A 172 22.12 2.61 11.15
C GLN A 172 21.30 3.92 11.18
N TYR A 173 21.73 4.95 10.43
CA TYR A 173 21.01 6.22 10.33
C TYR A 173 19.56 6.03 9.90
N TYR A 174 19.33 5.23 8.84
CA TYR A 174 17.98 5.00 8.35
C TYR A 174 17.11 4.28 9.36
N VAL A 175 17.61 3.20 9.98
CA VAL A 175 16.84 2.44 10.98
C VAL A 175 16.51 3.32 12.18
N ASP A 176 17.45 4.09 12.68
CA ASP A 176 17.25 4.95 13.86
C ASP A 176 16.29 6.11 13.58
N ARG A 177 16.37 6.69 12.37
CA ARG A 177 15.57 7.86 12.01
C ARG A 177 14.16 7.52 11.54
N TYR A 178 14.00 6.43 10.76
CA TYR A 178 12.76 6.10 10.07
C TYR A 178 11.97 4.97 10.70
N GLN A 179 12.57 4.21 11.62
CA GLN A 179 11.91 3.15 12.39
C GLN A 179 11.09 2.20 11.49
N PRO A 180 11.72 1.47 10.54
CA PRO A 180 11.00 0.76 9.46
C PRO A 180 10.37 -0.57 9.90
N MET A 181 9.97 -0.74 11.15
CA MET A 181 9.45 -1.97 11.74
C MET A 181 8.09 -2.39 11.18
N ASP A 182 7.38 -1.48 10.53
CA ASP A 182 6.09 -1.75 9.88
C ASP A 182 6.22 -2.20 8.43
N LYS A 183 7.45 -2.36 7.91
CA LYS A 183 7.73 -2.57 6.48
C LYS A 183 8.39 -3.93 6.22
N ALA A 184 7.87 -4.66 5.22
CA ALA A 184 8.56 -5.84 4.71
C ALA A 184 9.95 -5.45 4.16
N GLY A 185 10.98 -6.24 4.47
CA GLY A 185 12.37 -5.96 4.09
C GLY A 185 12.98 -4.75 4.81
N ALA A 186 12.31 -4.21 5.82
CA ALA A 186 12.79 -3.09 6.63
C ALA A 186 13.09 -1.81 5.85
N TYR A 187 12.41 -1.52 4.71
CA TYR A 187 12.59 -0.27 3.99
C TYR A 187 11.32 0.29 3.36
N GLY A 188 11.29 1.60 3.17
CA GLY A 188 10.30 2.31 2.37
C GLY A 188 10.95 2.95 1.15
N VAL A 189 10.57 2.51 -0.06
CA VAL A 189 11.14 3.02 -1.31
C VAL A 189 10.94 4.52 -1.51
N GLN A 190 9.92 5.10 -0.89
CA GLN A 190 9.60 6.54 -0.91
C GLN A 190 10.33 7.34 0.17
N GLU A 191 11.10 6.68 1.03
CA GLU A 191 11.85 7.29 2.14
C GLU A 191 13.31 7.55 1.73
N TRP A 192 14.09 8.14 2.62
CA TRP A 192 15.49 8.50 2.36
C TRP A 192 16.34 7.34 1.81
N ILE A 193 16.14 6.12 2.32
CA ILE A 193 16.86 4.94 1.83
C ILE A 193 16.58 4.65 0.35
N GLY A 194 15.38 4.97 -0.13
CA GLY A 194 15.04 4.86 -1.54
C GLY A 194 15.79 5.86 -2.42
N TYR A 195 16.08 7.07 -1.89
CA TYR A 195 16.83 8.08 -2.64
C TYR A 195 18.31 7.73 -2.81
N ILE A 196 18.93 7.16 -1.77
CA ILE A 196 20.36 6.91 -1.78
C ILE A 196 20.72 5.47 -2.15
N GLY A 197 19.85 4.52 -1.88
CA GLY A 197 20.13 3.09 -1.99
C GLY A 197 19.49 2.40 -3.18
N VAL A 198 18.39 2.91 -3.76
CA VAL A 198 17.76 2.25 -4.91
C VAL A 198 18.42 2.69 -6.21
N LYS A 199 19.18 1.76 -6.82
CA LYS A 199 19.89 1.98 -8.08
C LYS A 199 18.98 1.85 -9.31
N SER A 200 18.06 0.89 -9.28
CA SER A 200 17.08 0.70 -10.35
C SER A 200 15.83 -0.04 -9.87
N ILE A 201 14.73 0.18 -10.58
CA ILE A 201 13.46 -0.50 -10.41
C ILE A 201 13.00 -1.00 -11.78
N SER A 202 12.63 -2.27 -11.87
CA SER A 202 11.88 -2.84 -12.99
C SER A 202 10.49 -3.22 -12.50
N GLY A 203 9.45 -2.56 -13.00
CA GLY A 203 8.07 -2.72 -12.54
C GLY A 203 7.48 -1.44 -11.94
N SER A 204 6.49 -1.58 -11.06
CA SER A 204 5.78 -0.43 -10.50
C SER A 204 6.38 0.01 -9.16
N PHE A 205 6.77 1.27 -9.06
CA PHE A 205 7.15 1.92 -7.80
C PHE A 205 6.05 1.79 -6.73
N TYR A 206 4.79 1.95 -7.13
CA TYR A 206 3.64 1.86 -6.22
C TYR A 206 3.38 0.43 -5.72
N ASN A 207 3.77 -0.58 -6.51
CA ASN A 207 3.77 -1.97 -6.05
C ASN A 207 4.72 -2.14 -4.85
N ILE A 208 5.91 -1.55 -4.90
CA ILE A 208 6.90 -1.60 -3.82
C ILE A 208 6.38 -0.87 -2.56
N MET A 209 5.61 0.21 -2.73
CA MET A 209 4.94 0.90 -1.62
C MET A 209 3.83 0.05 -0.96
N GLY A 210 3.40 -1.05 -1.59
CA GLY A 210 2.48 -2.03 -1.01
C GLY A 210 1.07 -2.08 -1.60
N LEU A 211 0.80 -1.39 -2.73
CA LEU A 211 -0.44 -1.52 -3.49
C LEU A 211 -0.18 -1.23 -4.97
N PRO A 212 -0.30 -2.22 -5.88
CA PRO A 212 -0.06 -2.04 -7.31
C PRO A 212 -1.23 -1.26 -7.95
N ILE A 213 -1.27 0.04 -7.70
CA ILE A 213 -2.42 0.91 -7.95
C ILE A 213 -2.84 0.95 -9.42
N GLN A 214 -1.88 0.90 -10.37
CA GLN A 214 -2.16 0.86 -11.80
C GLN A 214 -2.89 -0.44 -12.18
N LYS A 215 -2.42 -1.59 -11.66
CA LYS A 215 -3.07 -2.89 -11.93
C LYS A 215 -4.43 -2.96 -11.25
N LEU A 216 -4.54 -2.48 -10.01
CA LEU A 216 -5.80 -2.37 -9.29
C LEU A 216 -6.82 -1.52 -10.08
N TYR A 217 -6.41 -0.36 -10.57
CA TYR A 217 -7.26 0.49 -11.42
C TYR A 217 -7.76 -0.26 -12.66
N GLY A 218 -6.86 -1.00 -13.34
CA GLY A 218 -7.22 -1.82 -14.49
C GLY A 218 -8.25 -2.92 -14.16
N GLU A 219 -8.14 -3.55 -12.99
CA GLU A 219 -9.11 -4.55 -12.55
C GLU A 219 -10.45 -3.93 -12.14
N LEU A 220 -10.43 -2.79 -11.46
CA LEU A 220 -11.64 -2.04 -11.09
C LEU A 220 -12.43 -1.56 -12.31
N LYS A 221 -11.77 -1.21 -13.42
CA LYS A 221 -12.45 -0.83 -14.68
C LYS A 221 -13.22 -1.96 -15.34
N LYS A 222 -12.89 -3.22 -15.03
CA LYS A 222 -13.53 -4.40 -15.64
C LYS A 222 -14.82 -4.85 -14.92
N LEU A 223 -15.12 -4.27 -13.74
CA LEU A 223 -16.31 -4.59 -12.94
C LEU A 223 -17.56 -3.88 -13.48
#